data_35532bf015b83df85e1023b216a446d0
#
_entry.id   35532bf015b83df85e1023b216a446d0
#
_cell.length_a   1.000
_cell.length_b   1.000
_cell.length_c   1.000
_cell.angle_alpha   90.00
_cell.angle_beta   90.00
_cell.angle_gamma   90.00
#
_symmetry.space_group_name_H-M   'P 1'
#
loop_
_entity.id
_entity.type
_entity.pdbx_description
1 polymer ?
#
loop_
_entity_poly.entity_id
_entity_poly.type
_entity_poly.pdbx_seq_one_letter_code
_entity_poly.pdbx_strand_id
1 'polypeptide(L)'
;NIYFNIMFLYAILYINIHMQTHYQKYKETIKKVARRNYSKRVSWINKHLSNLSCQQCGESETICLKFHPHDADIRKKSKVTGINTEGREDILKLIQTSKILCHNCWIKLDNDLIELL
;
A
#
# COMPACT_ATOMS: atom_id res chain seq x y z
N ASN A 1 -34.26 32.80 -22.94
CA ASN A 1 -35.54 32.42 -22.36
C ASN A 1 -35.32 31.93 -20.91
N ILE A 2 -35.99 32.56 -19.98
CA ILE A 2 -35.88 32.28 -18.54
C ILE A 2 -36.29 30.83 -18.22
N TYR A 3 -37.34 30.35 -18.84
CA TYR A 3 -37.81 28.97 -18.62
C TYR A 3 -36.82 27.94 -19.06
N PHE A 4 -36.13 28.16 -20.17
CA PHE A 4 -35.09 27.24 -20.67
C PHE A 4 -33.91 27.18 -19.69
N ASN A 5 -33.49 28.33 -19.16
CA ASN A 5 -32.39 28.37 -18.17
C ASN A 5 -32.75 27.67 -16.87
N ILE A 6 -34.00 27.83 -16.41
CA ILE A 6 -34.49 27.16 -15.19
C ILE A 6 -34.52 25.63 -15.39
N MET A 7 -35.04 25.18 -16.51
CA MET A 7 -35.06 23.75 -16.82
C MET A 7 -33.64 23.15 -16.93
N PHE A 8 -32.72 23.90 -17.51
CA PHE A 8 -31.32 23.47 -17.62
C PHE A 8 -30.67 23.37 -16.25
N LEU A 9 -30.89 24.31 -15.33
CA LEU A 9 -30.40 24.25 -13.97
C LEU A 9 -30.99 23.08 -13.19
N TYR A 10 -32.27 22.79 -13.34
CA TYR A 10 -32.91 21.63 -12.74
C TYR A 10 -32.31 20.34 -13.23
N ALA A 11 -32.00 20.22 -14.54
CA ALA A 11 -31.38 19.04 -15.11
C ALA A 11 -29.98 18.81 -14.53
N ILE A 12 -29.18 19.88 -14.39
CA ILE A 12 -27.83 19.79 -13.79
C ILE A 12 -27.91 19.35 -12.32
N LEU A 13 -28.80 19.94 -11.55
CA LEU A 13 -29.01 19.59 -10.14
C LEU A 13 -29.46 18.12 -10.00
N TYR A 14 -30.38 17.68 -10.84
CA TYR A 14 -30.85 16.30 -10.84
C TYR A 14 -29.71 15.32 -11.11
N ILE A 15 -28.88 15.58 -12.12
CA ILE A 15 -27.73 14.76 -12.48
C ILE A 15 -26.74 14.72 -11.32
N ASN A 16 -26.41 15.85 -10.71
CA ASN A 16 -25.47 15.94 -9.59
C ASN A 16 -25.96 15.16 -8.37
N ILE A 17 -27.24 15.30 -8.01
CA ILE A 17 -27.85 14.58 -6.90
C ILE A 17 -27.84 13.07 -7.18
N HIS A 18 -28.17 12.67 -8.40
CA HIS A 18 -28.19 11.27 -8.79
C HIS A 18 -26.80 10.64 -8.74
N MET A 19 -25.77 11.34 -9.23
CA MET A 19 -24.38 10.90 -9.16
C MET A 19 -23.89 10.79 -7.72
N GLN A 20 -24.19 11.75 -6.86
CA GLN A 20 -23.83 11.70 -5.44
C GLN A 20 -24.49 10.52 -4.73
N THR A 21 -25.76 10.26 -4.99
CA THR A 21 -26.48 9.12 -4.41
C THR A 21 -25.87 7.78 -4.86
N HIS A 22 -25.52 7.69 -6.15
CA HIS A 22 -24.86 6.52 -6.70
C HIS A 22 -23.49 6.28 -6.03
N TYR A 23 -22.67 7.32 -5.92
CA TYR A 23 -21.37 7.25 -5.25
C TYR A 23 -21.52 6.83 -3.78
N GLN A 24 -22.45 7.43 -3.05
CA GLN A 24 -22.69 7.09 -1.65
C GLN A 24 -23.14 5.64 -1.47
N LYS A 25 -23.96 5.14 -2.38
CA LYS A 25 -24.44 3.76 -2.35
C LYS A 25 -23.30 2.75 -2.48
N TYR A 26 -22.31 3.03 -3.33
CA TYR A 26 -21.20 2.12 -3.60
C TYR A 26 -19.92 2.43 -2.83
N LYS A 27 -19.86 3.57 -2.14
CA LYS A 27 -18.68 4.02 -1.42
C LYS A 27 -18.16 2.97 -0.42
N GLU A 28 -19.04 2.40 0.39
CA GLU A 28 -18.66 1.41 1.38
C GLU A 28 -18.20 0.09 0.73
N THR A 29 -18.83 -0.31 -0.36
CA THR A 29 -18.42 -1.48 -1.13
C THR A 29 -17.03 -1.28 -1.74
N ILE A 30 -16.78 -0.11 -2.33
CA ILE A 30 -15.47 0.24 -2.91
C ILE A 30 -14.38 0.19 -1.84
N LYS A 31 -14.62 0.79 -0.67
CA LYS A 31 -13.68 0.77 0.45
C LYS A 31 -13.42 -0.64 0.96
N LYS A 32 -14.46 -1.45 1.07
CA LYS A 32 -14.35 -2.84 1.52
C LYS A 32 -13.50 -3.68 0.58
N VAL A 33 -13.72 -3.54 -0.74
CA VAL A 33 -12.94 -4.24 -1.76
C VAL A 33 -11.48 -3.79 -1.73
N ALA A 34 -11.23 -2.48 -1.62
CA ALA A 34 -9.88 -1.93 -1.54
C ALA A 34 -9.12 -2.46 -0.32
N ARG A 35 -9.76 -2.49 0.86
CA ARG A 35 -9.17 -3.04 2.09
C ARG A 35 -8.85 -4.53 1.95
N ARG A 36 -9.76 -5.29 1.33
CA ARG A 36 -9.55 -6.73 1.10
C ARG A 36 -8.36 -6.98 0.17
N ASN A 37 -8.28 -6.24 -0.92
CA ASN A 37 -7.18 -6.37 -1.88
C ASN A 37 -5.84 -5.99 -1.25
N TYR A 38 -5.81 -4.93 -0.46
CA TYR A 38 -4.62 -4.52 0.29
C TYR A 38 -4.19 -5.61 1.27
N SER A 39 -5.11 -6.16 2.06
CA SER A 39 -4.80 -7.23 3.03
C SER A 39 -4.27 -8.48 2.35
N LYS A 40 -4.84 -8.87 1.21
CA LYS A 40 -4.35 -10.01 0.42
C LYS A 40 -2.93 -9.80 -0.08
N ARG A 41 -2.64 -8.60 -0.57
CA ARG A 41 -1.30 -8.25 -1.07
C ARG A 41 -0.28 -8.27 0.05
N VAL A 42 -0.58 -7.66 1.19
CA VAL A 42 0.30 -7.66 2.36
C VAL A 42 0.56 -9.08 2.85
N SER A 43 -0.47 -9.90 2.97
CA SER A 43 -0.34 -11.29 3.39
C SER A 43 0.53 -12.10 2.42
N TRP A 44 0.36 -11.90 1.13
CA TRP A 44 1.13 -12.59 0.11
C TRP A 44 2.62 -12.20 0.17
N ILE A 45 2.91 -10.90 0.34
CA ILE A 45 4.30 -10.43 0.50
C ILE A 45 4.91 -11.01 1.80
N ASN A 46 4.16 -10.98 2.89
CA ASN A 46 4.65 -11.44 4.19
C ASN A 46 4.89 -12.96 4.23
N LYS A 47 4.22 -13.74 3.39
CA LYS A 47 4.51 -15.18 3.28
C LYS A 47 5.95 -15.44 2.85
N HIS A 48 6.54 -14.55 2.07
CA HIS A 48 7.93 -14.69 1.63
C HIS A 48 8.94 -14.43 2.75
N LEU A 49 8.49 -13.87 3.87
CA LEU A 49 9.33 -13.66 5.06
C LEU A 49 9.33 -14.86 6.01
N SER A 50 8.50 -15.87 5.77
CA SER A 50 8.43 -17.08 6.61
C SER A 50 9.78 -17.79 6.62
N ASN A 51 10.23 -18.22 7.80
CA ASN A 51 11.50 -18.90 8.04
C ASN A 51 12.75 -18.07 7.70
N LEU A 52 12.58 -16.75 7.57
CA LEU A 52 13.71 -15.83 7.38
C LEU A 52 13.97 -15.06 8.67
N SER A 53 15.10 -14.39 8.74
CA SER A 53 15.50 -13.60 9.89
C SER A 53 16.11 -12.27 9.48
N CYS A 54 16.13 -11.31 10.39
CA CYS A 54 16.81 -10.03 10.17
C CYS A 54 18.30 -10.28 9.91
N GLN A 55 18.79 -9.77 8.80
CA GLN A 55 20.20 -9.94 8.42
C GLN A 55 21.16 -9.18 9.33
N GLN A 56 20.65 -8.21 10.08
CA GLN A 56 21.44 -7.34 10.95
C GLN A 56 21.49 -7.85 12.40
N CYS A 57 20.34 -8.20 13.01
CA CYS A 57 20.25 -8.57 14.42
C CYS A 57 19.78 -10.00 14.69
N GLY A 58 19.34 -10.73 13.67
CA GLY A 58 18.89 -12.11 13.81
C GLY A 58 17.44 -12.29 14.26
N GLU A 59 16.63 -11.22 14.34
CA GLU A 59 15.20 -11.34 14.69
C GLU A 59 14.50 -12.28 13.73
N SER A 60 13.78 -13.28 14.24
CA SER A 60 13.15 -14.32 13.45
C SER A 60 11.62 -14.28 13.43
N GLU A 61 11.00 -13.42 14.23
CA GLU A 61 9.55 -13.27 14.21
C GLU A 61 9.09 -12.61 12.91
N THR A 62 8.29 -13.32 12.12
CA THR A 62 7.84 -12.87 10.80
C THR A 62 7.14 -11.51 10.88
N ILE A 63 6.34 -11.27 11.91
CA ILE A 63 5.61 -10.02 12.10
C ILE A 63 6.56 -8.82 12.30
N CYS A 64 7.76 -9.06 12.78
CA CYS A 64 8.77 -8.01 13.02
C CYS A 64 9.62 -7.72 11.79
N LEU A 65 9.53 -8.54 10.74
CA LEU A 65 10.38 -8.45 9.56
C LEU A 65 9.70 -7.69 8.43
N LYS A 66 10.50 -7.02 7.62
CA LYS A 66 10.05 -6.46 6.35
C LYS A 66 11.22 -6.36 5.37
N PHE A 67 10.89 -6.24 4.10
CA PHE A 67 11.88 -6.10 3.05
C PHE A 67 12.46 -4.70 3.01
N HIS A 68 13.75 -4.58 2.77
CA HIS A 68 14.46 -3.33 2.62
C HIS A 68 15.05 -3.24 1.20
N PRO A 69 14.29 -2.71 0.22
CA PRO A 69 14.80 -2.51 -1.14
C PRO A 69 15.94 -1.50 -1.17
N HIS A 70 16.84 -1.64 -2.14
CA HIS A 70 17.92 -0.69 -2.32
C HIS A 70 17.45 0.69 -2.77
N ASP A 71 16.33 0.75 -3.52
CA ASP A 71 15.79 2.01 -4.01
C ASP A 71 15.02 2.74 -2.91
N ALA A 72 15.49 3.92 -2.55
CA ALA A 72 14.87 4.75 -1.51
C ALA A 72 13.44 5.19 -1.87
N ASP A 73 13.16 5.40 -3.15
CA ASP A 73 11.82 5.80 -3.60
C ASP A 73 10.80 4.69 -3.37
N ILE A 74 11.20 3.45 -3.61
CA ILE A 74 10.35 2.28 -3.34
C ILE A 74 10.10 2.13 -1.84
N ARG A 75 11.12 2.31 -1.00
CA ARG A 75 10.97 2.25 0.46
C ARG A 75 10.00 3.29 0.99
N LYS A 76 9.99 4.49 0.44
CA LYS A 76 9.08 5.58 0.86
C LYS A 76 7.62 5.27 0.58
N LYS A 77 7.33 4.46 -0.43
CA LYS A 77 5.95 4.14 -0.83
C LYS A 77 5.25 3.13 0.07
N SER A 78 5.98 2.31 0.79
CA SER A 78 5.37 1.35 1.71
C SER A 78 6.16 1.23 3.01
N LYS A 79 5.51 1.58 4.10
CA LYS A 79 6.07 1.47 5.46
C LYS A 79 5.77 0.12 6.11
N VAL A 80 4.81 -0.62 5.59
CA VAL A 80 4.37 -1.89 6.19
C VAL A 80 5.22 -3.07 5.73
N THR A 81 5.34 -3.25 4.42
CA THR A 81 6.08 -4.38 3.85
C THR A 81 7.46 -4.01 3.32
N GLY A 82 7.71 -2.72 3.12
CA GLY A 82 8.90 -2.23 2.44
C GLY A 82 8.82 -2.25 0.92
N ILE A 83 7.80 -2.88 0.36
CA ILE A 83 7.61 -3.03 -1.08
C ILE A 83 6.20 -2.57 -1.45
N ASN A 84 6.11 -1.60 -2.33
CA ASN A 84 4.85 -1.13 -2.89
C ASN A 84 5.03 -0.80 -4.37
N THR A 85 5.00 -1.83 -5.19
CA THR A 85 4.99 -1.71 -6.65
C THR A 85 3.79 -2.44 -7.21
N GLU A 86 3.44 -2.13 -8.44
CA GLU A 86 2.39 -2.83 -9.16
C GLU A 86 2.97 -4.09 -9.82
N GLY A 87 2.15 -5.14 -9.87
CA GLY A 87 2.50 -6.38 -10.54
C GLY A 87 3.32 -7.35 -9.67
N ARG A 88 2.92 -8.62 -9.70
CA ARG A 88 3.55 -9.69 -8.92
C ARG A 88 4.98 -9.98 -9.35
N GLU A 89 5.27 -9.88 -10.64
CA GLU A 89 6.61 -10.15 -11.16
C GLU A 89 7.62 -9.13 -10.65
N ASP A 90 7.25 -7.85 -10.62
CA ASP A 90 8.10 -6.79 -10.09
C ASP A 90 8.32 -6.94 -8.60
N ILE A 91 7.28 -7.33 -7.87
CA ILE A 91 7.38 -7.60 -6.43
C ILE A 91 8.33 -8.78 -6.18
N LEU A 92 8.24 -9.85 -6.95
CA LEU A 92 9.14 -11.01 -6.80
C LEU A 92 10.59 -10.64 -7.07
N LYS A 93 10.85 -9.82 -8.08
CA LYS A 93 12.21 -9.32 -8.35
C LYS A 93 12.75 -8.50 -7.19
N LEU A 94 11.93 -7.63 -6.62
CA LEU A 94 12.31 -6.83 -5.45
C LEU A 94 12.56 -7.70 -4.22
N ILE A 95 11.75 -8.73 -3.98
CA ILE A 95 11.93 -9.67 -2.89
C ILE A 95 13.30 -10.37 -2.99
N GLN A 96 13.68 -10.78 -4.19
CA GLN A 96 14.95 -11.48 -4.41
C GLN A 96 16.17 -10.59 -4.18
N THR A 97 16.05 -9.29 -4.46
CA THR A 97 17.16 -8.35 -4.37
C THR A 97 17.16 -7.52 -3.09
N SER A 98 16.07 -7.52 -2.33
CA SER A 98 15.94 -6.74 -1.11
C SER A 98 16.59 -7.44 0.08
N LYS A 99 17.12 -6.64 1.00
CA LYS A 99 17.56 -7.15 2.30
C LYS A 99 16.36 -7.31 3.23
N ILE A 100 16.50 -8.16 4.23
CA ILE A 100 15.46 -8.42 5.22
C ILE A 100 15.92 -7.83 6.53
N LEU A 101 15.14 -6.89 7.06
CA LEU A 101 15.44 -6.20 8.30
C LEU A 101 14.22 -6.21 9.21
N CYS A 102 14.43 -6.27 10.52
CA CYS A 102 13.36 -6.02 11.47
C CYS A 102 13.03 -4.52 11.55
N HIS A 103 11.90 -4.18 12.14
CA HIS A 103 11.46 -2.78 12.25
C HIS A 103 12.48 -1.90 12.99
N ASN A 104 13.11 -2.44 14.04
CA ASN A 104 14.10 -1.70 14.79
C ASN A 104 15.36 -1.40 13.97
N CYS A 105 15.87 -2.40 13.23
CA CYS A 105 17.04 -2.20 12.36
C CYS A 105 16.71 -1.26 11.20
N TRP A 106 15.50 -1.31 10.68
CA TRP A 106 15.00 -0.39 9.65
C TRP A 106 15.09 1.06 10.12
N ILE A 107 14.55 1.33 11.31
CA ILE A 107 14.55 2.67 11.90
C ILE A 107 15.98 3.13 12.22
N LYS A 108 16.81 2.26 12.75
CA LYS A 108 18.21 2.57 13.05
C LYS A 108 18.98 2.93 11.79
N LEU A 109 18.75 2.20 10.70
CA LEU A 109 19.40 2.47 9.42
C LEU A 109 18.94 3.80 8.83
N ASP A 110 17.65 4.11 8.90
CA ASP A 110 17.10 5.38 8.42
C ASP A 110 17.65 6.59 9.18
N ASN A 111 18.08 6.41 10.42
CA ASN A 111 18.65 7.44 11.28
C ASN A 111 20.19 7.37 11.38
N ASP A 112 20.82 6.63 10.48
CA ASP A 112 22.29 6.48 10.40
C ASP A 112 22.93 5.96 11.69
N LEU A 113 22.18 5.21 12.49
CA LEU A 113 22.69 4.60 13.73
C LEU A 113 23.44 3.29 13.49
N ILE A 114 23.18 2.63 12.37
CA ILE A 114 23.84 1.40 11.95
C ILE A 114 24.18 1.46 10.46
N GLU A 115 25.10 0.61 10.03
CA GLU A 115 25.39 0.38 8.63
C GLU A 115 24.94 -1.05 8.25
N LEU A 116 24.56 -1.26 6.99
CA LEU A 116 24.21 -2.59 6.50
C LEU A 116 25.45 -3.48 6.41
N LEU A 117 25.29 -4.68 6.92
CA LEU A 117 26.30 -5.72 6.77
C LEU A 117 26.43 -6.24 5.34
#